data_1c762dbfc68f80983546dff59d744c27
#
_entry.id   1c762dbfc68f80983546dff59d744c27
#
_cell.length_a   1.000
_cell.length_b   1.000
_cell.length_c   1.000
_cell.angle_alpha   90.00
_cell.angle_beta   90.00
_cell.angle_gamma   90.00
#
_symmetry.space_group_name_H-M   'P 1'
#
loop_
_entity.id
_entity.type
_entity.pdbx_description
1 polymer ?
#
loop_
_entity_poly.entity_id
_entity_poly.type
_entity_poly.pdbx_seq_one_letter_code
_entity_poly.pdbx_strand_id
1 'polypeptide(L)'
;MDKNTHIDTATRDAIEAAAFRHLLQHLRQRTDVQNIDLMGWGGFCRNCLSDWVAEAATARGVALDREAARQWVYGMRYDDYKSRHQTPATPEQMARMDASVARNKAVRGEG
;
A
#
# COMPACT_ATOMS: atom_id res chain seq x y z
N MET A 1 0.78 -20.68 22.98
CA MET A 1 0.73 -20.91 22.15
C MET A 1 1.76 -21.08 21.31
N ASP A 2 2.61 -21.39 21.33
CA ASP A 2 3.57 -21.43 20.65
C ASP A 2 3.86 -22.61 19.98
N LYS A 3 2.96 -23.35 19.60
CA LYS A 3 3.14 -24.52 18.91
C LYS A 3 3.76 -24.34 17.57
N ASN A 4 3.68 -23.15 17.03
CA ASN A 4 4.19 -22.94 15.73
C ASN A 4 5.40 -22.16 15.74
N THR A 5 6.20 -22.24 16.73
CA THR A 5 7.33 -21.38 16.85
C THR A 5 8.48 -21.78 15.95
N HIS A 6 8.39 -22.93 15.29
CA HIS A 6 9.50 -23.35 14.44
C HIS A 6 9.23 -23.15 12.96
N ILE A 7 8.69 -22.02 12.61
CA ILE A 7 8.52 -21.65 11.20
C ILE A 7 9.85 -21.05 10.73
N ASP A 8 10.46 -21.67 9.73
CA ASP A 8 11.72 -21.13 9.23
C ASP A 8 11.48 -19.87 8.41
N THR A 9 12.56 -19.16 8.11
CA THR A 9 12.47 -17.86 7.43
C THR A 9 11.84 -18.00 6.05
N ALA A 10 12.20 -19.01 5.29
CA ALA A 10 11.64 -19.19 3.95
C ALA A 10 10.13 -19.42 4.00
N THR A 11 9.67 -20.21 4.95
CA THR A 11 8.24 -20.47 5.12
C THR A 11 7.52 -19.22 5.58
N ARG A 12 8.11 -18.48 6.52
CA ARG A 12 7.55 -17.22 6.99
C ARG A 12 7.40 -16.23 5.83
N ASP A 13 8.44 -16.11 5.01
CA ASP A 13 8.40 -15.21 3.85
C ASP A 13 7.29 -15.60 2.90
N ALA A 14 7.11 -16.90 2.65
CA ALA A 14 6.06 -17.39 1.77
C ALA A 14 4.67 -17.08 2.33
N ILE A 15 4.49 -17.22 3.63
CA ILE A 15 3.23 -16.88 4.30
C ILE A 15 2.94 -15.40 4.17
N GLU A 16 3.93 -14.57 4.45
CA GLU A 16 3.77 -13.12 4.36
C GLU A 16 3.51 -12.68 2.92
N ALA A 17 4.20 -13.29 1.96
CA ALA A 17 3.97 -13.00 0.56
C ALA A 17 2.55 -13.36 0.15
N ALA A 18 2.05 -14.50 0.59
CA ALA A 18 0.68 -14.93 0.28
C ALA A 18 -0.34 -13.96 0.87
N ALA A 19 -0.13 -13.52 2.10
CA ALA A 19 -1.01 -12.56 2.77
C ALA A 19 -0.99 -11.22 2.05
N PHE A 20 0.18 -10.76 1.62
CA PHE A 20 0.30 -9.51 0.89
C PHE A 20 -0.42 -9.59 -0.47
N ARG A 21 -0.28 -10.70 -1.18
CA ARG A 21 -0.99 -10.90 -2.44
C ARG A 21 -2.50 -10.86 -2.23
N HIS A 22 -2.97 -11.42 -1.11
CA HIS A 22 -4.39 -11.38 -0.78
C HIS A 22 -4.85 -9.94 -0.54
N LEU A 23 -4.04 -9.14 0.17
CA LEU A 23 -4.33 -7.72 0.38
C LEU A 23 -4.45 -7.00 -0.95
N LEU A 24 -3.52 -7.24 -1.88
CA LEU A 24 -3.56 -6.59 -3.19
C LEU A 24 -4.81 -6.96 -3.95
N GLN A 25 -5.21 -8.24 -3.93
CA GLN A 25 -6.44 -8.68 -4.59
C GLN A 25 -7.66 -8.01 -3.98
N HIS A 26 -7.69 -7.89 -2.67
CA HIS A 26 -8.78 -7.23 -1.97
C HIS A 26 -8.89 -5.77 -2.39
N LEU A 27 -7.78 -5.06 -2.42
CA LEU A 27 -7.78 -3.65 -2.80
C LEU A 27 -8.19 -3.45 -4.26
N ARG A 28 -7.82 -4.40 -5.14
CA ARG A 28 -8.24 -4.34 -6.54
C ARG A 28 -9.74 -4.54 -6.70
N GLN A 29 -10.38 -5.24 -5.78
CA GLN A 29 -11.81 -5.45 -5.80
C GLN A 29 -12.58 -4.29 -5.17
N ARG A 30 -11.92 -3.49 -4.35
CA ARG A 30 -12.55 -2.38 -3.63
C ARG A 30 -12.18 -1.05 -4.26
N THR A 31 -12.47 -0.92 -5.54
CA THR A 31 -12.21 0.34 -6.27
C THR A 31 -13.13 1.47 -5.81
N ASP A 32 -14.15 1.15 -5.03
CA ASP A 32 -15.02 2.15 -4.41
C ASP A 32 -14.29 2.94 -3.31
N VAL A 33 -13.20 2.40 -2.77
CA VAL A 33 -12.46 3.07 -1.69
C VAL A 33 -11.32 3.87 -2.30
N GLN A 34 -11.39 5.20 -2.14
CA GLN A 34 -10.41 6.12 -2.70
C GLN A 34 -9.11 6.07 -1.90
N ASN A 35 -7.99 6.33 -2.59
CA ASN A 35 -6.70 6.41 -1.92
C ASN A 35 -6.67 7.46 -0.82
N ILE A 36 -7.36 8.58 -1.04
CA ILE A 36 -7.41 9.63 -0.03
C ILE A 36 -8.12 9.15 1.24
N ASP A 37 -9.10 8.26 1.10
CA ASP A 37 -9.80 7.69 2.25
C ASP A 37 -8.92 6.68 2.98
N LEU A 38 -8.19 5.84 2.24
CA LEU A 38 -7.23 4.93 2.87
C LEU A 38 -6.19 5.70 3.66
N MET A 39 -5.63 6.76 3.04
CA MET A 39 -4.64 7.59 3.71
C MET A 39 -5.24 8.28 4.94
N GLY A 40 -6.47 8.77 4.82
CA GLY A 40 -7.14 9.47 5.90
C GLY A 40 -7.45 8.59 7.11
N TRP A 41 -7.84 7.33 6.87
CA TRP A 41 -8.22 6.43 7.95
C TRP A 41 -7.09 5.54 8.41
N GLY A 42 -6.23 5.10 7.49
CA GLY A 42 -5.19 4.12 7.81
C GLY A 42 -3.76 4.64 7.73
N GLY A 43 -3.56 5.84 7.23
CA GLY A 43 -2.22 6.39 7.13
C GLY A 43 -1.40 5.83 5.99
N PHE A 44 -2.02 5.11 5.06
CA PHE A 44 -1.34 4.60 3.86
C PHE A 44 -2.35 4.51 2.73
N CYS A 45 -1.87 4.41 1.52
CA CYS A 45 -2.75 4.18 0.38
C CYS A 45 -2.06 3.21 -0.58
N ARG A 46 -2.70 2.93 -1.72
CA ARG A 46 -2.16 2.01 -2.71
C ARG A 46 -0.79 2.47 -3.22
N ASN A 47 -0.59 3.77 -3.32
CA ASN A 47 0.71 4.30 -3.75
C ASN A 47 1.79 4.04 -2.71
N CYS A 48 1.45 4.09 -1.42
CA CYS A 48 2.41 3.74 -0.37
C CYS A 48 2.82 2.27 -0.49
N LEU A 49 1.87 1.39 -0.78
CA LEU A 49 2.18 -0.02 -1.00
C LEU A 49 3.12 -0.20 -2.19
N SER A 50 2.90 0.56 -3.28
CA SER A 50 3.78 0.51 -4.44
C SER A 50 5.19 0.96 -4.08
N ASP A 51 5.30 2.01 -3.28
CA ASP A 51 6.61 2.51 -2.84
C ASP A 51 7.31 1.45 -2.00
N TRP A 52 6.60 0.77 -1.12
CA TRP A 52 7.16 -0.30 -0.29
C TRP A 52 7.61 -1.48 -1.14
N VAL A 53 6.87 -1.81 -2.21
CA VAL A 53 7.29 -2.85 -3.15
C VAL A 53 8.59 -2.44 -3.83
N ALA A 54 8.68 -1.21 -4.29
CA ALA A 54 9.88 -0.71 -4.96
C ALA A 54 11.08 -0.70 -4.00
N GLU A 55 10.88 -0.28 -2.76
CA GLU A 55 11.93 -0.27 -1.75
C GLU A 55 12.42 -1.69 -1.45
N ALA A 56 11.48 -2.62 -1.29
CA ALA A 56 11.84 -4.01 -1.02
C ALA A 56 12.60 -4.64 -2.18
N ALA A 57 12.23 -4.27 -3.42
CA ALA A 57 12.94 -4.72 -4.61
C ALA A 57 14.38 -4.18 -4.63
N THR A 58 14.53 -2.89 -4.37
CA THR A 58 15.85 -2.24 -4.34
C THR A 58 16.75 -2.91 -3.29
N ALA A 59 16.21 -3.19 -2.12
CA ALA A 59 16.97 -3.83 -1.05
C ALA A 59 17.46 -5.22 -1.44
N ARG A 60 16.85 -5.83 -2.45
CA ARG A 60 17.22 -7.16 -2.94
C ARG A 60 17.94 -7.11 -4.28
N GLY A 61 18.38 -5.93 -4.70
CA GLY A 61 19.15 -5.77 -5.93
C GLY A 61 18.31 -5.81 -7.20
N VAL A 62 17.00 -5.61 -7.09
CA VAL A 62 16.10 -5.63 -8.26
C VAL A 62 15.70 -4.21 -8.60
N ALA A 63 15.95 -3.79 -9.84
CA ALA A 63 15.53 -2.48 -10.31
C ALA A 63 14.06 -2.56 -10.72
N LEU A 64 13.22 -1.82 -10.00
CA LEU A 64 11.79 -1.80 -10.26
C LEU A 64 11.36 -0.33 -10.23
N ASP A 65 10.98 0.21 -11.39
CA ASP A 65 10.62 1.62 -11.44
C ASP A 65 9.23 1.86 -10.84
N ARG A 66 8.89 3.12 -10.69
CA ARG A 66 7.64 3.52 -10.03
C ARG A 66 6.41 2.97 -10.74
N GLU A 67 6.39 3.04 -12.07
CA GLU A 67 5.23 2.57 -12.82
C GLU A 67 5.07 1.07 -12.71
N ALA A 68 6.15 0.31 -12.77
CA ALA A 68 6.10 -1.13 -12.62
C ALA A 68 5.61 -1.53 -11.22
N ALA A 69 6.07 -0.82 -10.20
CA ALA A 69 5.62 -1.07 -8.82
C ALA A 69 4.13 -0.76 -8.68
N ARG A 70 3.65 0.29 -9.33
CA ARG A 70 2.22 0.63 -9.31
C ARG A 70 1.38 -0.41 -10.02
N GLN A 71 1.83 -0.91 -11.17
CA GLN A 71 1.11 -1.97 -11.86
C GLN A 71 1.05 -3.24 -11.02
N TRP A 72 2.10 -3.51 -10.26
CA TRP A 72 2.14 -4.63 -9.34
C TRP A 72 0.99 -4.55 -8.33
N VAL A 73 0.76 -3.35 -7.78
CA VAL A 73 -0.26 -3.15 -6.75
C VAL A 73 -1.65 -3.03 -7.37
N TYR A 74 -1.78 -2.23 -8.42
CA TYR A 74 -3.09 -1.93 -9.00
C TYR A 74 -3.61 -3.02 -9.94
N GLY A 75 -2.72 -3.82 -10.50
CA GLY A 75 -3.09 -4.81 -11.52
C GLY A 75 -3.42 -4.20 -12.85
N MET A 76 -3.14 -2.92 -13.05
CA MET A 76 -3.32 -2.18 -14.29
C MET A 76 -2.44 -0.94 -14.25
N ARG A 77 -2.34 -0.24 -15.38
CA ARG A 77 -1.60 1.03 -15.40
C ARG A 77 -2.25 2.02 -14.47
N TYR A 78 -1.43 2.79 -13.76
CA TYR A 78 -1.93 3.75 -12.78
C TYR A 78 -2.82 4.81 -13.44
N ASP A 79 -2.44 5.28 -14.62
CA ASP A 79 -3.25 6.29 -15.33
C ASP A 79 -4.64 5.74 -15.65
N ASP A 80 -4.73 4.49 -16.03
CA ASP A 80 -6.01 3.84 -16.32
C ASP A 80 -6.85 3.72 -15.04
N TYR A 81 -6.22 3.36 -13.95
CA TYR A 81 -6.91 3.28 -12.66
C TYR A 81 -7.48 4.63 -12.26
N LYS A 82 -6.67 5.69 -12.37
CA LYS A 82 -7.12 7.04 -12.01
C LYS A 82 -8.32 7.46 -12.85
N SER A 83 -8.24 7.21 -14.16
CA SER A 83 -9.29 7.66 -15.05
C SER A 83 -10.61 6.91 -14.80
N ARG A 84 -10.54 5.66 -14.36
CA ARG A 84 -11.72 4.84 -14.13
C ARG A 84 -12.32 5.01 -12.74
N HIS A 85 -11.49 5.24 -11.74
CA HIS A 85 -11.94 5.10 -10.35
C HIS A 85 -11.69 6.31 -9.45
N GLN A 86 -10.75 7.17 -9.78
CA GLN A 86 -10.44 8.29 -8.90
C GLN A 86 -11.46 9.40 -9.08
N THR A 87 -12.00 9.89 -7.96
CA THR A 87 -12.96 10.99 -7.97
C THR A 87 -12.34 12.20 -7.27
N PRO A 88 -12.86 13.42 -7.54
CA PRO A 88 -12.36 14.60 -6.85
C PRO A 88 -12.54 14.48 -5.33
N ALA A 89 -11.55 14.95 -4.59
CA ALA A 89 -11.58 14.89 -3.13
C ALA A 89 -12.48 15.99 -2.58
N THR A 90 -13.25 15.64 -1.53
CA THR A 90 -14.04 16.63 -0.80
C THR A 90 -13.17 17.34 0.22
N PRO A 91 -13.60 18.52 0.73
CA PRO A 91 -12.85 19.17 1.80
C PRO A 91 -12.68 18.29 3.05
N GLU A 92 -13.68 17.50 3.40
CA GLU A 92 -13.60 16.59 4.54
C GLU A 92 -12.54 15.51 4.32
N GLN A 93 -12.49 14.97 3.12
CA GLN A 93 -11.47 13.96 2.78
C GLN A 93 -10.07 14.55 2.88
N MET A 94 -9.91 15.77 2.38
CA MET A 94 -8.61 16.45 2.41
C MET A 94 -8.17 16.73 3.84
N ALA A 95 -9.09 17.22 4.68
CA ALA A 95 -8.77 17.51 6.07
C ALA A 95 -8.38 16.25 6.83
N ARG A 96 -9.10 15.15 6.58
CA ARG A 96 -8.80 13.89 7.25
C ARG A 96 -7.44 13.35 6.80
N MET A 97 -7.12 13.48 5.53
CA MET A 97 -5.83 13.07 5.01
C MET A 97 -4.71 13.89 5.63
N ASP A 98 -4.87 15.22 5.70
CA ASP A 98 -3.85 16.10 6.27
C ASP A 98 -3.58 15.75 7.72
N ALA A 99 -4.62 15.51 8.51
CA ALA A 99 -4.47 15.12 9.91
C ALA A 99 -3.76 13.76 10.04
N SER A 100 -4.09 12.83 9.16
CA SER A 100 -3.50 11.50 9.16
C SER A 100 -2.03 11.54 8.79
N VAL A 101 -1.67 12.34 7.79
CA VAL A 101 -0.26 12.51 7.39
C VAL A 101 0.53 13.13 8.54
N ALA A 102 -0.03 14.13 9.22
CA ALA A 102 0.63 14.73 10.37
C ALA A 102 0.81 13.71 11.49
N ARG A 103 -0.18 12.84 11.72
CA ARG A 103 -0.08 11.78 12.71
C ARG A 103 1.03 10.78 12.33
N ASN A 104 1.14 10.42 11.06
CA ASN A 104 2.21 9.55 10.60
C ASN A 104 3.57 10.11 10.95
N LYS A 105 3.77 11.40 10.68
CA LYS A 105 5.04 12.06 10.98
C LYS A 105 5.34 12.04 12.46
N ALA A 106 4.34 12.32 13.29
CA ALA A 106 4.51 12.33 14.75
C ALA A 106 4.86 10.94 15.27
N VAL A 107 4.16 9.90 14.78
CA VAL A 107 4.38 8.53 15.23
C VAL A 107 5.75 8.01 14.81
N ARG A 108 6.22 8.43 13.62
CA ARG A 108 7.51 7.99 13.10
C ARG A 108 8.68 8.87 13.58
N GLY A 109 8.40 9.92 14.30
CA GLY A 109 9.43 10.84 14.72
C GLY A 109 9.94 11.75 13.60
N GLU A 110 9.16 11.89 12.52
CA GLU A 110 9.53 12.75 11.41
C GLU A 110 9.00 14.15 11.70
N GLY A 111 9.86 15.09 11.69
CA GLY A 111 9.50 16.45 12.05
C GLY A 111 8.80 17.28 11.01
#